data_5dab8b6c15426dddba4e3a880b3a67c8
#
_entry.id   5dab8b6c15426dddba4e3a880b3a67c8
#
_cell.length_a   1.000
_cell.length_b   1.000
_cell.length_c   1.000
_cell.angle_alpha   90.00
_cell.angle_beta   90.00
_cell.angle_gamma   90.00
#
_symmetry.space_group_name_H-M   'P 1'
#
loop_
_entity.id
_entity.type
_entity.pdbx_description
1 polymer ?
#
loop_
_entity_poly.entity_id
_entity_poly.type
_entity_poly.pdbx_seq_one_letter_code
_entity_poly.pdbx_strand_id
1 'polypeptide(L)'
;PLGAPLAQVDAFVAGRARWIEAARVRALARGEEEQRPCSVSREDALALFTQVSDAVFPLFAQVLNGQRPVLKVRQMKTRWGVCVPAKRQITFSLRLAEKPRAAVEYVVLHEYAHFVRADHSPAFWAVVARYMPDYKARRRLLAPSVQGGMESPEGPPPTY
;
A
#
# COMPACT_ATOMS: atom_id res chain seq x y z
N PRO A 1 -32.24 -4.36 -17.66
CA PRO A 1 -33.29 -3.39 -17.51
C PRO A 1 -32.74 -1.99 -17.69
N LEU A 2 -32.86 -1.50 -18.90
CA LEU A 2 -32.59 -0.13 -19.29
C LEU A 2 -33.81 0.68 -18.83
N GLY A 3 -33.68 1.57 -17.83
CA GLY A 3 -34.79 2.41 -17.47
C GLY A 3 -34.81 2.92 -16.02
N ALA A 4 -33.67 3.21 -15.40
CA ALA A 4 -33.72 4.03 -14.20
C ALA A 4 -34.11 5.47 -14.61
N PRO A 5 -35.11 6.10 -13.98
CA PRO A 5 -35.45 7.49 -14.26
C PRO A 5 -34.26 8.40 -14.05
N LEU A 6 -34.01 9.35 -14.96
CA LEU A 6 -32.88 10.30 -14.87
C LEU A 6 -32.79 10.97 -13.50
N ALA A 7 -33.91 11.29 -12.86
CA ALA A 7 -33.95 11.82 -11.51
C ALA A 7 -33.33 10.90 -10.44
N GLN A 8 -33.41 9.57 -10.60
CA GLN A 8 -32.74 8.62 -9.68
C GLN A 8 -31.24 8.55 -9.94
N VAL A 9 -30.81 8.69 -11.19
CA VAL A 9 -29.39 8.77 -11.56
C VAL A 9 -28.80 10.06 -11.01
N ASP A 10 -29.50 11.19 -11.15
CA ASP A 10 -29.03 12.48 -10.63
C ASP A 10 -28.95 12.50 -9.10
N ALA A 11 -29.91 11.94 -8.39
CA ALA A 11 -29.89 11.81 -6.93
C ALA A 11 -28.76 10.89 -6.46
N PHE A 12 -28.50 9.80 -7.17
CA PHE A 12 -27.39 8.88 -6.90
C PHE A 12 -26.03 9.56 -7.12
N VAL A 13 -25.87 10.32 -8.20
CA VAL A 13 -24.65 11.08 -8.50
C VAL A 13 -24.45 12.21 -7.49
N ALA A 14 -25.50 12.96 -7.15
CA ALA A 14 -25.44 14.04 -6.16
C ALA A 14 -25.04 13.51 -4.76
N GLY A 15 -25.59 12.35 -4.35
CA GLY A 15 -25.22 11.70 -3.10
C GLY A 15 -23.77 11.22 -3.05
N ARG A 16 -23.11 11.05 -4.20
CA ARG A 16 -21.71 10.64 -4.32
C ARG A 16 -20.76 11.74 -4.81
N ALA A 17 -21.27 12.94 -5.08
CA ALA A 17 -20.46 14.03 -5.60
C ALA A 17 -19.23 14.33 -4.73
N ARG A 18 -19.38 14.31 -3.40
CA ARG A 18 -18.27 14.49 -2.46
C ARG A 18 -17.22 13.37 -2.57
N TRP A 19 -17.66 12.14 -2.76
CA TRP A 19 -16.77 10.99 -2.94
C TRP A 19 -16.02 11.08 -4.28
N ILE A 20 -16.72 11.43 -5.36
CA ILE A 20 -16.13 11.60 -6.70
C ILE A 20 -15.09 12.70 -6.68
N GLU A 21 -15.40 13.85 -6.08
CA GLU A 21 -14.48 14.98 -5.99
C GLU A 21 -13.26 14.63 -5.13
N ALA A 22 -13.45 13.99 -3.99
CA ALA A 22 -12.34 13.51 -3.17
C ALA A 22 -11.47 12.46 -3.90
N ALA A 23 -12.08 11.60 -4.72
CA ALA A 23 -11.34 10.65 -5.54
C ALA A 23 -10.53 11.35 -6.64
N ARG A 24 -11.13 12.38 -7.27
CA ARG A 24 -10.46 13.22 -8.28
C ARG A 24 -9.26 13.96 -7.70
N VAL A 25 -9.43 14.64 -6.56
CA VAL A 25 -8.35 15.35 -5.86
C VAL A 25 -7.21 14.40 -5.51
N ARG A 26 -7.54 13.20 -5.00
CA ARG A 26 -6.51 12.18 -4.70
C ARG A 26 -5.80 11.69 -5.97
N ALA A 27 -6.52 11.56 -7.08
CA ALA A 27 -5.93 11.14 -8.36
C ALA A 27 -4.97 12.22 -8.91
N LEU A 28 -5.35 13.49 -8.83
CA LEU A 28 -4.50 14.62 -9.25
C LEU A 28 -3.25 14.71 -8.36
N ALA A 29 -3.40 14.68 -7.03
CA ALA A 29 -2.27 14.71 -6.10
C ALA A 29 -1.31 13.54 -6.32
N ARG A 30 -1.82 12.35 -6.66
CA ARG A 30 -0.99 11.20 -7.04
C ARG A 30 -0.23 11.45 -8.34
N GLY A 31 -0.89 12.02 -9.35
CA GLY A 31 -0.25 12.37 -10.63
C GLY A 31 0.90 13.35 -10.44
N GLU A 32 0.73 14.38 -9.61
CA GLU A 32 1.76 15.35 -9.27
C GLU A 32 2.92 14.69 -8.50
N GLU A 33 2.62 13.84 -7.52
CA GLU A 33 3.64 13.09 -6.78
C GLU A 33 4.43 12.15 -7.71
N GLU A 34 3.78 11.52 -8.70
CA GLU A 34 4.45 10.65 -9.68
C GLU A 34 5.43 11.40 -10.59
N GLN A 35 5.14 12.65 -10.94
CA GLN A 35 5.99 13.47 -11.81
C GLN A 35 7.18 14.09 -11.08
N ARG A 36 7.10 14.23 -9.75
CA ARG A 36 8.19 14.77 -8.96
C ARG A 36 9.38 13.80 -8.93
N PRO A 37 10.63 14.25 -9.17
CA PRO A 37 11.80 13.42 -8.96
C PRO A 37 11.83 12.85 -7.54
N CYS A 38 12.20 11.58 -7.38
CA CYS A 38 12.39 10.98 -6.07
C CYS A 38 13.64 11.58 -5.42
N SER A 39 13.54 12.02 -4.17
CA SER A 39 14.65 12.61 -3.42
C SER A 39 15.61 11.59 -2.82
N VAL A 40 15.20 10.31 -2.78
CA VAL A 40 15.97 9.21 -2.19
C VAL A 40 16.67 8.41 -3.29
N SER A 41 17.95 8.08 -3.09
CA SER A 41 18.68 7.21 -4.00
C SER A 41 18.19 5.75 -3.90
N ARG A 42 18.47 4.94 -4.93
CA ARG A 42 18.14 3.50 -4.86
C ARG A 42 18.93 2.77 -3.79
N GLU A 43 20.16 3.19 -3.56
CA GLU A 43 21.05 2.63 -2.54
C GLU A 43 20.49 2.87 -1.14
N ASP A 44 20.15 4.12 -0.83
CA ASP A 44 19.58 4.50 0.46
C ASP A 44 18.22 3.83 0.69
N ALA A 45 17.38 3.76 -0.34
CA ALA A 45 16.10 3.06 -0.27
C ALA A 45 16.29 1.56 0.00
N LEU A 46 17.24 0.91 -0.67
CA LEU A 46 17.55 -0.50 -0.45
C LEU A 46 18.08 -0.73 0.97
N ALA A 47 18.95 0.14 1.46
CA ALA A 47 19.46 0.08 2.83
C ALA A 47 18.33 0.20 3.86
N LEU A 48 17.43 1.18 3.68
CA LEU A 48 16.23 1.35 4.51
C LEU A 48 15.35 0.09 4.52
N PHE A 49 15.02 -0.43 3.34
CA PHE A 49 14.16 -1.62 3.24
C PHE A 49 14.83 -2.87 3.81
N THR A 50 16.15 -3.00 3.66
CA THR A 50 16.91 -4.08 4.26
C THR A 50 16.85 -4.02 5.79
N GLN A 51 17.07 -2.83 6.36
CA GLN A 51 16.97 -2.64 7.80
C GLN A 51 15.58 -3.01 8.36
N VAL A 52 14.50 -2.59 7.65
CA VAL A 52 13.13 -2.94 8.07
C VAL A 52 12.87 -4.43 7.87
N SER A 53 13.33 -4.99 6.76
CA SER A 53 13.23 -6.43 6.46
C SER A 53 13.92 -7.27 7.51
N ASP A 54 15.07 -6.83 8.02
CA ASP A 54 15.82 -7.52 9.08
C ASP A 54 15.02 -7.61 10.39
N ALA A 55 14.24 -6.60 10.70
CA ALA A 55 13.35 -6.60 11.86
C ALA A 55 12.09 -7.49 11.65
N VAL A 56 11.60 -7.60 10.41
CA VAL A 56 10.39 -8.36 10.06
C VAL A 56 10.72 -9.84 9.81
N PHE A 57 11.87 -10.15 9.23
CA PHE A 57 12.25 -11.52 8.82
C PHE A 57 12.09 -12.57 9.92
N PRO A 58 12.49 -12.34 11.19
CA PRO A 58 12.35 -13.35 12.26
C PRO A 58 10.90 -13.84 12.43
N LEU A 59 9.91 -13.00 12.19
CA LEU A 59 8.50 -13.34 12.29
C LEU A 59 8.04 -14.36 11.23
N PHE A 60 8.77 -14.43 10.11
CA PHE A 60 8.47 -15.28 8.95
C PHE A 60 9.57 -16.31 8.67
N ALA A 61 10.59 -16.39 9.49
CA ALA A 61 11.77 -17.25 9.27
C ALA A 61 11.38 -18.71 9.07
N GLN A 62 10.39 -19.22 9.82
CA GLN A 62 9.91 -20.59 9.69
C GLN A 62 9.25 -20.84 8.32
N VAL A 63 8.41 -19.93 7.86
CA VAL A 63 7.73 -20.03 6.54
C VAL A 63 8.74 -19.95 5.40
N LEU A 64 9.82 -19.21 5.59
CA LEU A 64 10.88 -19.01 4.61
C LEU A 64 12.03 -20.03 4.74
N ASN A 65 11.89 -21.04 5.63
CA ASN A 65 12.94 -22.04 5.89
C ASN A 65 14.30 -21.38 6.23
N GLY A 66 14.29 -20.30 6.99
CA GLY A 66 15.48 -19.56 7.38
C GLY A 66 16.16 -18.77 6.25
N GLN A 67 15.60 -18.74 5.06
CA GLN A 67 16.19 -18.05 3.90
C GLN A 67 15.55 -16.68 3.68
N ARG A 68 16.37 -15.63 3.69
CA ARG A 68 15.91 -14.26 3.44
C ARG A 68 15.45 -14.08 2.01
N PRO A 69 14.37 -13.31 1.76
CA PRO A 69 13.99 -12.95 0.40
C PRO A 69 15.00 -11.97 -0.21
N VAL A 70 15.11 -12.04 -1.53
CA VAL A 70 15.88 -11.06 -2.29
C VAL A 70 15.06 -9.77 -2.39
N LEU A 71 15.64 -8.66 -1.95
CA LEU A 71 15.02 -7.34 -2.03
C LEU A 71 15.46 -6.60 -3.28
N LYS A 72 14.52 -5.94 -3.95
CA LYS A 72 14.78 -5.07 -5.10
C LYS A 72 14.05 -3.74 -4.94
N VAL A 73 14.61 -2.70 -5.53
CA VAL A 73 14.01 -1.37 -5.59
C VAL A 73 13.78 -1.01 -7.04
N ARG A 74 12.55 -0.59 -7.36
CA ARG A 74 12.17 -0.11 -8.68
C ARG A 74 11.30 1.14 -8.57
N GLN A 75 11.30 1.97 -9.60
CA GLN A 75 10.28 3.00 -9.74
C GLN A 75 8.98 2.34 -10.17
N MET A 76 7.96 2.39 -9.33
CA MET A 76 6.64 1.83 -9.59
C MET A 76 5.58 2.92 -9.41
N LYS A 77 4.60 2.96 -10.33
CA LYS A 77 3.56 4.00 -10.35
C LYS A 77 2.33 3.63 -9.51
N THR A 78 1.96 2.35 -9.49
CA THR A 78 0.66 1.90 -8.96
C THR A 78 0.74 1.06 -7.69
N ARG A 79 1.96 0.65 -7.29
CA ARG A 79 2.16 -0.27 -6.16
C ARG A 79 3.32 0.20 -5.30
N TRP A 80 3.23 -0.06 -3.99
CA TRP A 80 4.29 0.22 -3.03
C TRP A 80 5.26 -0.96 -2.88
N GLY A 81 4.75 -2.19 -3.07
CA GLY A 81 5.52 -3.41 -3.04
C GLY A 81 4.93 -4.48 -3.96
N VAL A 82 5.69 -5.51 -4.24
CA VAL A 82 5.28 -6.75 -4.93
C VAL A 82 6.11 -7.89 -4.40
N CYS A 83 5.43 -8.90 -3.86
CA CYS A 83 6.05 -10.17 -3.49
C CYS A 83 5.86 -11.20 -4.61
N VAL A 84 6.92 -11.94 -4.92
CA VAL A 84 6.89 -13.10 -5.81
C VAL A 84 7.37 -14.32 -5.02
N PRO A 85 6.46 -15.05 -4.34
CA PRO A 85 6.82 -16.12 -3.41
C PRO A 85 7.68 -17.22 -4.07
N ALA A 86 7.33 -17.62 -5.30
CA ALA A 86 8.07 -18.64 -6.04
C ALA A 86 9.56 -18.30 -6.28
N LYS A 87 9.88 -17.00 -6.33
CA LYS A 87 11.27 -16.50 -6.49
C LYS A 87 11.89 -16.06 -5.18
N ARG A 88 11.16 -16.13 -4.08
CA ARG A 88 11.56 -15.51 -2.79
C ARG A 88 12.07 -14.09 -3.00
N GLN A 89 11.31 -13.27 -3.69
CA GLN A 89 11.70 -11.91 -4.06
C GLN A 89 10.62 -10.93 -3.67
N ILE A 90 11.03 -9.81 -3.07
CA ILE A 90 10.18 -8.66 -2.83
C ILE A 90 10.78 -7.47 -3.59
N THR A 91 9.94 -6.76 -4.32
CA THR A 91 10.33 -5.51 -4.99
C THR A 91 9.55 -4.36 -4.37
N PHE A 92 10.24 -3.34 -3.90
CA PHE A 92 9.64 -2.14 -3.32
C PHE A 92 9.72 -0.97 -4.30
N SER A 93 8.73 -0.09 -4.23
CA SER A 93 8.76 1.20 -4.93
C SER A 93 9.81 2.12 -4.32
N LEU A 94 10.62 2.78 -5.15
CA LEU A 94 11.58 3.79 -4.70
C LEU A 94 10.90 4.88 -3.88
N ARG A 95 9.69 5.32 -4.29
CA ARG A 95 8.91 6.34 -3.57
C ARG A 95 8.43 5.93 -2.19
N LEU A 96 8.41 4.63 -1.89
CA LEU A 96 8.08 4.16 -0.55
C LEU A 96 9.11 4.66 0.48
N ALA A 97 10.37 4.86 0.06
CA ALA A 97 11.41 5.36 0.95
C ALA A 97 11.20 6.83 1.39
N GLU A 98 10.35 7.57 0.67
CA GLU A 98 9.96 8.94 1.04
C GLU A 98 8.80 8.99 2.04
N LYS A 99 8.13 7.86 2.31
CA LYS A 99 7.00 7.78 3.25
C LYS A 99 7.50 7.67 4.69
N PRO A 100 6.65 8.02 5.68
CA PRO A 100 6.99 7.84 7.08
C PRO A 100 7.42 6.39 7.38
N ARG A 101 8.37 6.21 8.29
CA ARG A 101 8.92 4.90 8.68
C ARG A 101 7.81 3.87 8.98
N ALA A 102 6.76 4.28 9.66
CA ALA A 102 5.63 3.39 9.99
C ALA A 102 4.90 2.86 8.74
N ALA A 103 4.81 3.66 7.67
CA ALA A 103 4.26 3.21 6.39
C ALA A 103 5.19 2.22 5.69
N VAL A 104 6.50 2.44 5.73
CA VAL A 104 7.51 1.51 5.20
C VAL A 104 7.41 0.16 5.91
N GLU A 105 7.36 0.17 7.24
CA GLU A 105 7.24 -1.05 8.06
C GLU A 105 5.96 -1.83 7.71
N TYR A 106 4.85 -1.12 7.51
CA TYR A 106 3.60 -1.74 7.10
C TYR A 106 3.74 -2.43 5.73
N VAL A 107 4.29 -1.76 4.72
CA VAL A 107 4.44 -2.36 3.38
C VAL A 107 5.39 -3.55 3.42
N VAL A 108 6.51 -3.45 4.14
CA VAL A 108 7.45 -4.58 4.28
C VAL A 108 6.74 -5.78 4.91
N LEU A 109 6.03 -5.60 6.03
CA LEU A 109 5.29 -6.68 6.68
C LEU A 109 4.19 -7.25 5.75
N HIS A 110 3.48 -6.39 5.01
CA HIS A 110 2.47 -6.80 4.05
C HIS A 110 3.03 -7.73 2.96
N GLU A 111 4.18 -7.37 2.38
CA GLU A 111 4.84 -8.20 1.36
C GLU A 111 5.37 -9.52 1.96
N TYR A 112 5.83 -9.51 3.21
CA TYR A 112 6.19 -10.74 3.91
C TYR A 112 4.98 -11.65 4.17
N ALA A 113 3.81 -11.09 4.46
CA ALA A 113 2.58 -11.85 4.67
C ALA A 113 2.16 -12.65 3.43
N HIS A 114 2.56 -12.21 2.23
CA HIS A 114 2.32 -12.95 0.98
C HIS A 114 3.09 -14.27 0.88
N PHE A 115 4.12 -14.49 1.66
CA PHE A 115 4.74 -15.82 1.78
C PHE A 115 3.87 -16.81 2.54
N VAL A 116 2.91 -16.33 3.33
CA VAL A 116 1.94 -17.16 4.05
C VAL A 116 0.64 -17.30 3.25
N ARG A 117 0.16 -16.21 2.64
CA ARG A 117 -1.08 -16.14 1.85
C ARG A 117 -0.89 -15.25 0.65
N ALA A 118 -1.09 -15.80 -0.55
CA ALA A 118 -0.93 -15.05 -1.80
C ALA A 118 -2.06 -14.04 -2.05
N ASP A 119 -3.26 -14.33 -1.55
CA ASP A 119 -4.47 -13.52 -1.70
C ASP A 119 -4.65 -12.55 -0.50
N HIS A 120 -5.47 -11.51 -0.70
CA HIS A 120 -5.85 -10.59 0.37
C HIS A 120 -7.14 -11.03 1.09
N SER A 121 -7.31 -12.33 1.30
CA SER A 121 -8.42 -12.91 2.04
C SER A 121 -8.43 -12.47 3.52
N PRO A 122 -9.52 -12.74 4.27
CA PRO A 122 -9.54 -12.52 5.72
C PRO A 122 -8.39 -13.21 6.45
N ALA A 123 -7.93 -14.37 5.96
CA ALA A 123 -6.79 -15.09 6.52
C ALA A 123 -5.47 -14.33 6.33
N PHE A 124 -5.26 -13.66 5.19
CA PHE A 124 -4.12 -12.76 4.98
C PHE A 124 -4.14 -11.60 5.99
N TRP A 125 -5.28 -10.92 6.12
CA TRP A 125 -5.39 -9.80 7.06
C TRP A 125 -5.25 -10.22 8.52
N ALA A 126 -5.62 -11.45 8.86
CA ALA A 126 -5.37 -12.02 10.19
C ALA A 126 -3.86 -12.16 10.46
N VAL A 127 -3.06 -12.58 9.46
CA VAL A 127 -1.59 -12.63 9.57
C VAL A 127 -1.02 -11.23 9.78
N VAL A 128 -1.44 -10.25 8.98
CA VAL A 128 -0.97 -8.86 9.11
C VAL A 128 -1.32 -8.30 10.49
N ALA A 129 -2.59 -8.45 10.92
CA ALA A 129 -3.06 -7.94 12.20
C ALA A 129 -2.39 -8.60 13.41
N ARG A 130 -1.99 -9.87 13.29
CA ARG A 130 -1.26 -10.60 14.35
C ARG A 130 0.07 -9.93 14.68
N TYR A 131 0.81 -9.49 13.67
CA TYR A 131 2.15 -8.92 13.85
C TYR A 131 2.14 -7.39 13.88
N MET A 132 1.07 -6.76 13.38
CA MET A 132 0.91 -5.30 13.33
C MET A 132 -0.57 -4.93 13.56
N PRO A 133 -1.03 -4.92 14.82
CA PRO A 133 -2.44 -4.62 15.14
C PRO A 133 -2.91 -3.25 14.63
N ASP A 134 -2.00 -2.28 14.55
CA ASP A 134 -2.23 -0.91 14.09
C ASP A 134 -2.06 -0.72 12.57
N TYR A 135 -2.02 -1.82 11.78
CA TYR A 135 -1.75 -1.78 10.35
C TYR A 135 -2.67 -0.83 9.57
N LYS A 136 -3.93 -0.69 10.01
CA LYS A 136 -4.89 0.22 9.35
C LYS A 136 -4.46 1.69 9.47
N ALA A 137 -3.96 2.10 10.64
CA ALA A 137 -3.43 3.44 10.85
C ALA A 137 -2.17 3.68 10.01
N ARG A 138 -1.24 2.74 10.00
CA ARG A 138 0.00 2.83 9.21
C ARG A 138 -0.27 2.86 7.70
N ARG A 139 -1.24 2.08 7.23
CA ARG A 139 -1.67 2.09 5.83
C ARG A 139 -2.18 3.45 5.37
N ARG A 140 -2.88 4.20 6.24
CA ARG A 140 -3.37 5.55 5.94
C ARG A 140 -2.24 6.53 5.61
N LEU A 141 -1.03 6.31 6.14
CA LEU A 141 0.16 7.13 5.88
C LEU A 141 0.68 6.99 4.43
N LEU A 142 0.24 5.98 3.68
CA LEU A 142 0.57 5.82 2.26
C LEU A 142 -0.26 6.73 1.35
N ALA A 143 -1.37 7.26 1.84
CA ALA A 143 -2.19 8.19 1.07
C ALA A 143 -1.37 9.45 0.74
N PRO A 144 -1.60 10.09 -0.43
CA PRO A 144 -1.04 11.39 -0.71
C PRO A 144 -1.43 12.36 0.40
N SER A 145 -0.48 13.19 0.86
CA SER A 145 -0.76 14.24 1.83
C SER A 145 -1.65 15.30 1.17
N VAL A 146 -2.95 15.17 1.35
CA VAL A 146 -3.88 16.26 1.03
C VAL A 146 -3.78 17.24 2.20
N GLN A 147 -3.15 18.37 1.98
CA GLN A 147 -3.19 19.49 2.94
C GLN A 147 -4.64 19.99 3.02
N GLY A 148 -5.32 19.65 4.08
CA GLY A 148 -6.70 20.05 4.31
C GLY A 148 -7.52 18.89 4.87
N GLY A 149 -7.73 18.91 6.18
CA GLY A 149 -8.39 17.85 6.93
C GLY A 149 -9.77 17.48 6.39
N MET A 150 -9.91 16.20 6.09
CA MET A 150 -11.18 15.48 6.09
C MET A 150 -10.88 14.00 6.28
N GLU A 151 -11.46 13.43 7.32
CA GLU A 151 -11.47 11.99 7.54
C GLU A 151 -12.01 11.25 6.33
N SER A 152 -11.26 10.25 5.86
CA SER A 152 -11.67 9.42 4.74
C SER A 152 -12.81 8.51 5.19
N PRO A 153 -13.98 8.51 4.52
CA PRO A 153 -14.97 7.46 4.73
C PRO A 153 -14.39 6.10 4.30
N GLU A 154 -14.66 5.08 5.08
CA GLU A 154 -14.24 3.71 4.84
C GLU A 154 -14.79 3.21 3.50
N GLY A 155 -13.95 3.20 2.48
CA GLY A 155 -14.20 2.51 1.22
C GLY A 155 -13.48 1.16 1.22
N PRO A 156 -13.94 0.18 0.43
CA PRO A 156 -13.26 -1.11 0.32
C PRO A 156 -11.80 -0.89 -0.09
N PRO A 157 -10.87 -1.72 0.40
CA PRO A 157 -9.46 -1.58 0.10
C PRO A 157 -9.22 -1.68 -1.40
N PRO A 158 -8.36 -0.81 -1.99
CA PRO A 158 -7.92 -1.05 -3.34
C PRO A 158 -7.25 -2.41 -3.41
N THR A 159 -7.69 -3.24 -4.34
CA THR A 159 -7.00 -4.47 -4.75
C THR A 159 -5.64 -4.06 -5.31
N TYR A 160 -4.59 -4.50 -4.65
CA TYR A 160 -3.22 -4.35 -5.12
C TYR A 160 -2.89 -5.46 -6.12
#